data_ff7a2c8a1e87e2d6797a8d64a7931eec
#
_entry.id   ff7a2c8a1e87e2d6797a8d64a7931eec
#
_cell.length_a   1.000
_cell.length_b   1.000
_cell.length_c   1.000
_cell.angle_alpha   90.00
_cell.angle_beta   90.00
_cell.angle_gamma   90.00
#
_symmetry.space_group_name_H-M   'P 1'
#
loop_
_entity.id
_entity.type
_entity.pdbx_description
1 polymer ?
#
loop_
_entity_poly.entity_id
_entity_poly.type
_entity_poly.pdbx_seq_one_letter_code
_entity_poly.pdbx_strand_id
1 'polypeptide(L)'
;MKELIEKIKNTNDCVVLPPSGQPNIEGNLTLPTDVQEFYSLCGGACLFKSADYVINIITPQDFVSANPVILGEHLEDDISSSWYIVAVDGNGEFLTIDLADSRLGQCYDSFNELHPENSRIIAKSFSELLELLIQNQGQYWYWLDENFDSKYPYDDIG
;
A
#
# COMPACT_ATOMS: atom_id res chain seq x y z
N MET A 1 12.03 1.27 10.71
CA MET A 1 11.62 2.14 9.57
C MET A 1 12.75 3.02 9.05
N LYS A 2 13.52 3.65 9.92
CA LYS A 2 14.63 4.51 9.50
C LYS A 2 15.62 3.79 8.58
N GLU A 3 16.00 2.57 8.94
CA GLU A 3 16.94 1.76 8.15
C GLU A 3 16.36 1.40 6.79
N LEU A 4 15.06 1.14 6.72
CA LEU A 4 14.37 0.81 5.49
C LEU A 4 14.34 2.01 4.55
N ILE A 5 14.07 3.20 5.07
CA ILE A 5 14.09 4.45 4.28
C ILE A 5 15.50 4.73 3.76
N GLU A 6 16.53 4.54 4.60
CA GLU A 6 17.90 4.69 4.17
C GLU A 6 18.26 3.70 3.06
N LYS A 7 17.76 2.46 3.16
CA LYS A 7 17.93 1.46 2.11
C LYS A 7 17.31 1.92 0.79
N ILE A 8 16.11 2.52 0.84
CA ILE A 8 15.46 3.07 -0.36
C ILE A 8 16.30 4.19 -0.94
N LYS A 9 16.79 5.12 -0.11
CA LYS A 9 17.64 6.23 -0.56
C LYS A 9 18.91 5.76 -1.27
N ASN A 10 19.45 4.63 -0.82
CA ASN A 10 20.69 4.06 -1.35
C ASN A 10 20.43 3.06 -2.50
N THR A 11 19.19 2.80 -2.83
CA THR A 11 18.81 1.90 -3.92
C THR A 11 18.74 2.70 -5.22
N ASN A 12 19.42 2.21 -6.25
CA ASN A 12 19.42 2.86 -7.56
C ASN A 12 18.00 2.98 -8.11
N ASP A 13 17.71 4.10 -8.77
CA ASP A 13 16.42 4.36 -9.43
C ASP A 13 15.25 4.54 -8.46
N CYS A 14 15.52 4.77 -7.19
CA CYS A 14 14.52 5.06 -6.15
C CYS A 14 14.73 6.47 -5.58
N VAL A 15 13.63 7.14 -5.26
CA VAL A 15 13.63 8.50 -4.72
C VAL A 15 12.74 8.54 -3.48
N VAL A 16 13.22 9.21 -2.43
CA VAL A 16 12.45 9.44 -1.21
C VAL A 16 12.11 10.93 -1.15
N LEU A 17 10.84 11.25 -0.91
CA LEU A 17 10.36 12.63 -0.83
C LEU A 17 10.55 13.19 0.58
N PRO A 18 10.76 14.51 0.71
CA PRO A 18 10.88 15.12 2.03
C PRO A 18 9.57 15.00 2.84
N PRO A 19 9.66 15.03 4.19
CA PRO A 19 8.48 14.94 5.04
C PRO A 19 7.46 16.04 4.76
N SER A 20 6.17 15.68 4.79
CA SER A 20 5.07 16.63 4.55
C SER A 20 3.90 16.43 5.50
N GLY A 21 4.13 15.80 6.65
CA GLY A 21 3.12 15.58 7.69
C GLY A 21 2.55 14.18 7.68
N GLN A 22 1.58 13.94 8.55
CA GLN A 22 0.92 12.65 8.68
C GLN A 22 -0.36 12.61 7.83
N PRO A 23 -0.78 11.41 7.39
CA PRO A 23 -2.08 11.25 6.75
C PRO A 23 -3.20 11.64 7.71
N ASN A 24 -4.29 12.14 7.15
CA ASN A 24 -5.50 12.43 7.91
C ASN A 24 -6.48 11.26 7.72
N ILE A 25 -6.81 10.59 8.83
CA ILE A 25 -7.65 9.39 8.82
C ILE A 25 -9.00 9.71 9.42
N GLU A 26 -10.07 9.21 8.79
CA GLU A 26 -11.43 9.43 9.23
C GLU A 26 -11.87 8.43 10.32
N GLY A 27 -12.78 8.85 11.18
CA GLY A 27 -13.44 8.00 12.15
C GLY A 27 -12.53 7.48 13.25
N ASN A 28 -12.80 6.26 13.70
CA ASN A 28 -12.09 5.61 14.80
C ASN A 28 -10.98 4.66 14.33
N LEU A 29 -10.59 4.76 13.08
CA LEU A 29 -9.52 3.92 12.53
C LEU A 29 -8.16 4.34 13.08
N THR A 30 -7.26 3.36 13.14
CA THR A 30 -5.90 3.56 13.67
C THR A 30 -4.89 3.48 12.54
N LEU A 31 -3.97 4.45 12.49
CA LEU A 31 -2.86 4.39 11.55
C LEU A 31 -1.79 3.43 12.11
N PRO A 32 -1.34 2.41 11.36
CA PRO A 32 -0.29 1.52 11.83
C PRO A 32 0.98 2.28 12.23
N THR A 33 1.66 1.78 13.26
CA THR A 33 2.87 2.43 13.79
C THR A 33 3.95 2.61 12.73
N ASP A 34 4.17 1.61 11.88
CA ASP A 34 5.18 1.69 10.82
C ASP A 34 4.83 2.74 9.76
N VAL A 35 3.54 2.92 9.47
CA VAL A 35 3.09 4.00 8.57
C VAL A 35 3.35 5.37 9.21
N GLN A 36 3.04 5.51 10.51
CA GLN A 36 3.31 6.75 11.26
C GLN A 36 4.81 7.09 11.22
N GLU A 37 5.67 6.10 11.49
CA GLU A 37 7.12 6.29 11.44
C GLU A 37 7.58 6.69 10.04
N PHE A 38 7.04 6.04 9.01
CA PHE A 38 7.38 6.35 7.62
C PHE A 38 7.11 7.83 7.31
N TYR A 39 5.89 8.30 7.58
CA TYR A 39 5.52 9.69 7.27
C TYR A 39 6.14 10.72 8.22
N SER A 40 6.66 10.31 9.36
CA SER A 40 7.46 11.19 10.20
C SER A 40 8.86 11.43 9.61
N LEU A 41 9.35 10.48 8.81
CA LEU A 41 10.71 10.51 8.24
C LEU A 41 10.75 10.98 6.79
N CYS A 42 9.66 10.82 6.05
CA CYS A 42 9.60 11.21 4.64
C CYS A 42 8.16 11.52 4.22
N GLY A 43 7.98 11.94 2.97
CA GLY A 43 6.67 12.28 2.41
C GLY A 43 6.20 11.34 1.30
N GLY A 44 6.79 10.15 1.21
CA GLY A 44 6.51 9.18 0.17
C GLY A 44 7.78 8.77 -0.54
N ALA A 45 7.64 7.87 -1.52
CA ALA A 45 8.80 7.38 -2.25
C ALA A 45 8.38 6.91 -3.65
N CYS A 46 9.28 7.05 -4.60
CA CYS A 46 9.14 6.45 -5.94
C CYS A 46 10.13 5.31 -6.03
N LEU A 47 9.64 4.09 -6.20
CA LEU A 47 10.46 2.89 -6.27
C LEU A 47 10.63 2.47 -7.73
N PHE A 48 11.89 2.46 -8.20
CA PHE A 48 12.26 1.99 -9.54
C PHE A 48 11.53 2.78 -10.64
N LYS A 49 11.72 4.09 -10.63
CA LYS A 49 10.99 5.05 -11.49
C LYS A 49 11.12 4.78 -12.98
N SER A 50 12.21 4.15 -13.42
CA SER A 50 12.46 3.84 -14.84
C SER A 50 12.05 2.44 -15.23
N ALA A 51 11.56 1.62 -14.28
CA ALA A 51 11.17 0.24 -14.53
C ALA A 51 9.73 0.15 -15.05
N ASP A 52 9.41 -0.99 -15.68
CA ASP A 52 8.04 -1.25 -16.15
C ASP A 52 7.04 -1.34 -15.00
N TYR A 53 7.49 -1.81 -13.84
CA TYR A 53 6.66 -2.01 -12.66
C TYR A 53 7.01 -1.00 -11.56
N VAL A 54 7.12 0.28 -11.94
CA VAL A 54 7.30 1.38 -11.00
C VAL A 54 6.15 1.42 -10.00
N ILE A 55 6.47 1.70 -8.73
CA ILE A 55 5.46 1.88 -7.70
C ILE A 55 5.78 3.14 -6.88
N ASN A 56 4.77 3.95 -6.66
CA ASN A 56 4.89 5.17 -5.87
C ASN A 56 4.17 4.97 -4.53
N ILE A 57 4.91 5.06 -3.44
CA ILE A 57 4.31 5.16 -2.11
C ILE A 57 3.80 6.60 -2.02
N ILE A 58 2.51 6.75 -1.83
CA ILE A 58 1.84 8.05 -1.98
C ILE A 58 2.21 9.04 -0.89
N THR A 59 1.94 10.32 -1.18
CA THR A 59 2.08 11.39 -0.20
C THR A 59 0.99 11.26 0.88
N PRO A 60 1.19 11.84 2.08
CA PRO A 60 0.16 11.80 3.12
C PRO A 60 -1.20 12.36 2.67
N GLN A 61 -1.19 13.34 1.77
CA GLN A 61 -2.41 13.97 1.26
C GLN A 61 -3.24 13.01 0.40
N ASP A 62 -2.59 12.03 -0.24
CA ASP A 62 -3.24 11.05 -1.10
C ASP A 62 -3.55 9.73 -0.39
N PHE A 63 -3.16 9.62 0.87
CA PHE A 63 -3.47 8.47 1.73
C PHE A 63 -4.91 8.64 2.23
N VAL A 64 -5.85 8.16 1.41
CA VAL A 64 -7.29 8.38 1.61
C VAL A 64 -8.05 7.07 1.45
N SER A 65 -9.32 7.07 1.89
CA SER A 65 -10.20 5.92 1.73
C SER A 65 -10.23 5.45 0.27
N ALA A 66 -10.07 4.14 0.06
CA ALA A 66 -9.87 3.58 -1.28
C ALA A 66 -11.14 3.52 -2.12
N ASN A 67 -12.28 3.16 -1.53
CA ASN A 67 -13.48 2.93 -2.31
C ASN A 67 -13.98 4.15 -3.09
N PRO A 68 -14.01 5.37 -2.51
CA PRO A 68 -14.42 6.54 -3.29
C PRO A 68 -13.52 6.81 -4.49
N VAL A 69 -12.22 6.53 -4.36
CA VAL A 69 -11.25 6.75 -5.45
C VAL A 69 -11.38 5.67 -6.53
N ILE A 70 -11.45 4.40 -6.12
CA ILE A 70 -11.43 3.27 -7.05
C ILE A 70 -12.81 2.99 -7.63
N LEU A 71 -13.86 3.03 -6.79
CA LEU A 71 -15.22 2.66 -7.18
C LEU A 71 -16.14 3.87 -7.40
N GLY A 72 -15.73 5.05 -6.94
CA GLY A 72 -16.56 6.26 -7.00
C GLY A 72 -17.60 6.35 -5.90
N GLU A 73 -17.62 5.42 -4.94
CA GLU A 73 -18.59 5.42 -3.83
C GLU A 73 -18.05 4.72 -2.60
N HIS A 74 -18.60 5.04 -1.44
CA HIS A 74 -18.31 4.31 -0.19
C HIS A 74 -19.09 3.00 -0.13
N LEU A 75 -18.48 1.98 0.51
CA LEU A 75 -19.11 0.70 0.82
C LEU A 75 -19.08 0.51 2.34
N GLU A 76 -19.97 1.18 3.06
CA GLU A 76 -19.90 1.31 4.52
C GLU A 76 -19.98 -0.02 5.29
N ASP A 77 -20.75 -0.97 4.79
CA ASP A 77 -20.97 -2.26 5.45
C ASP A 77 -20.03 -3.36 4.93
N ASP A 78 -19.03 -2.99 4.14
CA ASP A 78 -18.09 -3.93 3.54
C ASP A 78 -16.76 -3.91 4.28
N ILE A 79 -16.01 -5.03 4.27
CA ILE A 79 -14.69 -5.08 4.90
C ILE A 79 -13.73 -4.06 4.29
N SER A 80 -13.91 -3.72 3.01
CA SER A 80 -13.08 -2.74 2.31
C SER A 80 -13.29 -1.30 2.79
N SER A 81 -14.30 -1.06 3.63
CA SER A 81 -14.57 0.30 4.16
C SER A 81 -13.39 0.87 4.93
N SER A 82 -12.54 0.01 5.49
CA SER A 82 -11.34 0.42 6.25
C SER A 82 -10.07 0.45 5.41
N TRP A 83 -10.15 0.21 4.11
CA TRP A 83 -8.98 0.18 3.22
C TRP A 83 -8.63 1.58 2.74
N TYR A 84 -7.36 1.93 2.83
CA TYR A 84 -6.83 3.22 2.38
C TYR A 84 -5.80 3.01 1.28
N ILE A 85 -5.69 3.96 0.37
CA ILE A 85 -4.69 3.93 -0.69
C ILE A 85 -3.31 4.15 -0.08
N VAL A 86 -2.37 3.26 -0.39
CA VAL A 86 -0.99 3.33 0.13
C VAL A 86 0.02 3.51 -0.99
N ALA A 87 -0.29 3.04 -2.19
CA ALA A 87 0.62 3.14 -3.32
C ALA A 87 -0.15 3.15 -4.64
N VAL A 88 0.50 3.64 -5.69
CA VAL A 88 -0.03 3.65 -7.06
C VAL A 88 1.08 3.28 -8.03
N ASP A 89 0.76 2.46 -9.03
CA ASP A 89 1.71 2.08 -10.07
C ASP A 89 1.73 3.08 -11.22
N GLY A 90 2.50 2.78 -12.27
CA GLY A 90 2.63 3.64 -13.44
C GLY A 90 1.39 3.71 -14.33
N ASN A 91 0.42 2.82 -14.13
CA ASN A 91 -0.82 2.74 -14.91
C ASN A 91 -2.05 3.25 -14.14
N GLY A 92 -1.86 3.82 -12.95
CA GLY A 92 -2.96 4.29 -12.13
C GLY A 92 -3.66 3.19 -11.33
N GLU A 93 -3.05 2.03 -11.20
CA GLU A 93 -3.55 0.94 -10.37
C GLU A 93 -3.07 1.09 -8.93
N PHE A 94 -3.91 0.79 -7.95
CA PHE A 94 -3.64 1.09 -6.55
C PHE A 94 -3.32 -0.15 -5.72
N LEU A 95 -2.45 0.04 -4.74
CA LEU A 95 -2.31 -0.87 -3.61
C LEU A 95 -2.97 -0.21 -2.41
N THR A 96 -3.59 -1.01 -1.55
CA THR A 96 -4.31 -0.52 -0.37
C THR A 96 -3.78 -1.15 0.90
N ILE A 97 -4.09 -0.52 2.03
CA ILE A 97 -3.73 -0.98 3.37
C ILE A 97 -4.97 -0.95 4.26
N ASP A 98 -5.11 -1.95 5.08
CA ASP A 98 -6.25 -2.10 5.98
C ASP A 98 -5.99 -1.41 7.32
N LEU A 99 -6.93 -0.59 7.76
CA LEU A 99 -6.85 0.11 9.04
C LEU A 99 -7.81 -0.44 10.09
N ALA A 100 -8.54 -1.52 9.79
CA ALA A 100 -9.38 -2.19 10.79
C ALA A 100 -8.50 -2.91 11.81
N ASP A 101 -8.86 -2.85 13.10
CA ASP A 101 -8.04 -3.43 14.17
C ASP A 101 -7.71 -4.91 13.95
N SER A 102 -8.67 -5.70 13.47
CA SER A 102 -8.48 -7.13 13.25
C SER A 102 -7.57 -7.47 12.07
N ARG A 103 -7.31 -6.51 11.19
CA ARG A 103 -6.50 -6.71 9.99
C ARG A 103 -5.49 -5.58 9.78
N LEU A 104 -5.16 -4.89 10.86
CA LEU A 104 -4.35 -3.68 10.82
C LEU A 104 -3.01 -3.88 10.12
N GLY A 105 -2.81 -3.13 9.05
CA GLY A 105 -1.57 -3.16 8.30
C GLY A 105 -1.52 -4.13 7.12
N GLN A 106 -2.51 -5.02 6.97
CA GLN A 106 -2.55 -5.88 5.79
C GLN A 106 -2.65 -5.04 4.52
N CYS A 107 -1.90 -5.42 3.49
CA CYS A 107 -1.87 -4.72 2.22
C CYS A 107 -2.47 -5.60 1.11
N TYR A 108 -3.14 -4.94 0.15
CA TYR A 108 -3.87 -5.63 -0.91
C TYR A 108 -3.56 -5.06 -2.29
N ASP A 109 -3.66 -5.91 -3.32
CA ASP A 109 -3.58 -5.49 -4.72
C ASP A 109 -4.94 -5.00 -5.21
N SER A 110 -5.27 -3.75 -4.94
CA SER A 110 -6.57 -3.17 -5.29
C SER A 110 -6.60 -2.65 -6.73
N PHE A 111 -6.19 -3.49 -7.67
CA PHE A 111 -6.26 -3.18 -9.09
C PHE A 111 -7.73 -3.18 -9.53
N ASN A 112 -8.06 -2.32 -10.50
CA ASN A 112 -9.45 -1.99 -10.87
C ASN A 112 -10.43 -3.16 -10.91
N GLU A 113 -10.11 -4.19 -11.66
CA GLU A 113 -11.02 -5.33 -11.84
C GLU A 113 -11.06 -6.27 -10.64
N LEU A 114 -10.05 -6.20 -9.77
CA LEU A 114 -9.93 -7.06 -8.59
C LEU A 114 -10.57 -6.43 -7.35
N HIS A 115 -10.51 -5.11 -7.26
CA HIS A 115 -10.93 -4.38 -6.07
C HIS A 115 -12.45 -4.33 -5.91
N PRO A 116 -13.00 -4.62 -4.73
CA PRO A 116 -12.29 -5.13 -3.55
C PRO A 116 -12.32 -6.65 -3.42
N GLU A 117 -13.31 -7.34 -3.98
CA GLU A 117 -13.64 -8.74 -3.68
C GLU A 117 -12.55 -9.74 -4.06
N ASN A 118 -11.80 -9.44 -5.10
CA ASN A 118 -10.76 -10.33 -5.63
C ASN A 118 -9.35 -9.84 -5.35
N SER A 119 -9.21 -8.82 -4.50
CA SER A 119 -7.90 -8.33 -4.06
C SER A 119 -7.20 -9.38 -3.20
N ARG A 120 -5.91 -9.59 -3.46
CA ARG A 120 -5.08 -10.53 -2.69
C ARG A 120 -4.41 -9.83 -1.52
N ILE A 121 -4.12 -10.58 -0.47
CA ILE A 121 -3.24 -10.11 0.60
C ILE A 121 -1.81 -10.23 0.07
N ILE A 122 -1.13 -9.10 -0.13
CA ILE A 122 0.23 -9.06 -0.70
C ILE A 122 1.32 -8.78 0.32
N ALA A 123 0.95 -8.32 1.52
CA ALA A 123 1.85 -8.13 2.64
C ALA A 123 1.04 -8.08 3.93
N LYS A 124 1.68 -8.42 5.06
CA LYS A 124 1.03 -8.43 6.37
C LYS A 124 1.17 -7.09 7.09
N SER A 125 2.10 -6.25 6.64
CA SER A 125 2.36 -4.94 7.21
C SER A 125 2.91 -4.01 6.13
N PHE A 126 2.90 -2.72 6.42
CA PHE A 126 3.50 -1.72 5.54
C PHE A 126 5.01 -1.95 5.39
N SER A 127 5.70 -2.26 6.50
CA SER A 127 7.15 -2.56 6.46
C SER A 127 7.45 -3.73 5.54
N GLU A 128 6.67 -4.80 5.65
CA GLU A 128 6.83 -5.98 4.77
C GLU A 128 6.58 -5.61 3.31
N LEU A 129 5.56 -4.79 3.04
CA LEU A 129 5.28 -4.34 1.68
C LEU A 129 6.49 -3.62 1.09
N LEU A 130 7.08 -2.68 1.83
CA LEU A 130 8.27 -1.94 1.37
C LEU A 130 9.45 -2.89 1.11
N GLU A 131 9.69 -3.82 2.02
CA GLU A 131 10.78 -4.79 1.87
C GLU A 131 10.61 -5.64 0.61
N LEU A 132 9.41 -6.16 0.40
CA LEU A 132 9.10 -6.99 -0.76
C LEU A 132 9.18 -6.22 -2.08
N LEU A 133 8.72 -4.96 -2.08
CA LEU A 133 8.83 -4.11 -3.27
C LEU A 133 10.29 -3.78 -3.61
N ILE A 134 11.11 -3.52 -2.60
CA ILE A 134 12.54 -3.28 -2.81
C ILE A 134 13.22 -4.52 -3.38
N GLN A 135 12.92 -5.69 -2.83
CA GLN A 135 13.45 -6.97 -3.32
C GLN A 135 13.01 -7.27 -4.75
N ASN A 136 11.80 -6.85 -5.10
CA ASN A 136 11.22 -7.06 -6.43
C ASN A 136 11.94 -6.27 -7.53
N GLN A 137 12.62 -5.19 -7.18
CA GLN A 137 13.46 -4.39 -8.09
C GLN A 137 12.75 -3.87 -9.35
N GLY A 138 11.46 -3.58 -9.25
CA GLY A 138 10.70 -3.06 -10.39
C GLY A 138 10.43 -4.10 -11.47
N GLN A 139 10.59 -5.37 -11.15
CA GLN A 139 10.26 -6.48 -12.04
C GLN A 139 8.78 -6.83 -11.89
N TYR A 140 8.31 -7.87 -12.58
CA TYR A 140 6.92 -8.32 -12.53
C TYR A 140 6.46 -8.49 -11.07
N TRP A 141 5.21 -8.12 -10.80
CA TRP A 141 4.67 -8.12 -9.42
C TRP A 141 4.87 -9.47 -8.73
N TYR A 142 5.53 -9.46 -7.55
CA TYR A 142 5.86 -10.69 -6.82
C TYR A 142 4.63 -11.51 -6.44
N TRP A 143 3.49 -10.85 -6.18
CA TRP A 143 2.26 -11.54 -5.78
C TRP A 143 1.54 -12.22 -6.94
N LEU A 144 1.96 -11.97 -8.18
CA LEU A 144 1.45 -12.64 -9.37
C LEU A 144 2.31 -13.82 -9.80
N ASP A 145 3.40 -14.08 -9.09
CA ASP A 145 4.24 -15.25 -9.31
C ASP A 145 3.44 -16.50 -8.95
N GLU A 146 3.57 -17.57 -9.75
CA GLU A 146 2.84 -18.84 -9.54
C GLU A 146 3.15 -19.48 -8.19
N ASN A 147 4.32 -19.20 -7.61
CA ASN A 147 4.74 -19.74 -6.32
C ASN A 147 4.26 -18.89 -5.13
N PHE A 148 3.63 -17.75 -5.40
CA PHE A 148 3.09 -16.88 -4.34
C PHE A 148 1.82 -17.51 -3.76
N ASP A 149 1.78 -17.67 -2.43
CA ASP A 149 0.62 -18.22 -1.72
C ASP A 149 -0.48 -17.16 -1.61
N SER A 150 -1.32 -17.08 -2.63
CA SER A 150 -2.39 -16.08 -2.70
C SER A 150 -3.49 -16.36 -1.68
N LYS A 151 -3.72 -15.38 -0.80
CA LYS A 151 -4.83 -15.39 0.16
C LYS A 151 -5.68 -14.16 -0.07
N TYR A 152 -6.95 -14.28 0.20
CA TYR A 152 -7.94 -13.25 -0.08
C TYR A 152 -8.62 -12.80 1.21
N PRO A 153 -8.72 -11.48 1.47
CA PRO A 153 -9.30 -11.01 2.72
C PRO A 153 -10.78 -11.41 2.90
N TYR A 154 -11.53 -11.57 1.80
CA TYR A 154 -12.94 -11.95 1.88
C TYR A 154 -13.15 -13.42 2.28
N ASP A 155 -12.16 -14.27 2.12
CA ASP A 155 -12.27 -15.68 2.51
C ASP A 155 -12.33 -15.85 4.03
N ASP A 156 -11.81 -14.89 4.78
CA ASP A 156 -11.75 -14.93 6.25
C ASP A 156 -13.05 -14.48 6.92
N ILE A 157 -14.03 -14.03 6.15
CA ILE A 157 -15.31 -13.55 6.69
C ILE A 157 -16.39 -14.63 6.68
N GLY A 158 -16.08 -15.77 6.15
CA GLY A 158 -17.05 -16.82 6.01
C GLY A 158 -17.75 -17.21 7.29
#